data_8c2841c89c0e91ae35b4c69737396364
#
_entry.id   8c2841c89c0e91ae35b4c69737396364
#
_cell.length_a   1.000
_cell.length_b   1.000
_cell.length_c   1.000
_cell.angle_alpha   90.00
_cell.angle_beta   90.00
_cell.angle_gamma   90.00
#
_symmetry.space_group_name_H-M   'P 1'
#
loop_
_entity.id
_entity.type
_entity.pdbx_description
1 polymer ?
#
loop_
_entity_poly.entity_id
_entity_poly.type
_entity_poly.pdbx_seq_one_letter_code
_entity_poly.pdbx_strand_id
1 'polypeptide(L)'
;MSIPTVINAAGRAVMTELNGKPAIPFRGVGKYRPSGNRYGPPIPSCTDFPPDGNKVVTTLEEALLRCGIRDGMTISTHHHLRDGDLISNRIFEIASVMGVRDLVWFPSASFPCNEPVIKYLEDGTINRIEGSMNGPLGRFVSEGRMKGTAVLRSHGGRVQAIQDGEVKIDIAVLVAPSSDSFGNARGTGGNSACGVLGYAKADAMYA
;
A
#
# COMPACT_ATOMS: atom_id res chain seq x y z
N MET A 1 -42.77 -13.13 -6.44
CA MET A 1 -41.97 -13.62 -7.59
C MET A 1 -40.67 -14.20 -7.05
N SER A 2 -40.38 -15.46 -7.36
CA SER A 2 -39.10 -16.06 -6.97
C SER A 2 -37.98 -15.56 -7.90
N ILE A 3 -36.92 -15.06 -7.34
CA ILE A 3 -35.74 -14.65 -8.13
C ILE A 3 -35.07 -15.91 -8.68
N PRO A 4 -34.84 -16.03 -10.01
CA PRO A 4 -34.21 -17.20 -10.59
C PRO A 4 -32.78 -17.35 -10.07
N THR A 5 -32.39 -18.57 -9.72
CA THR A 5 -31.07 -18.91 -9.19
C THR A 5 -30.39 -19.99 -10.02
N VAL A 6 -29.06 -20.02 -9.94
CA VAL A 6 -28.20 -21.06 -10.53
C VAL A 6 -27.15 -21.47 -9.51
N ILE A 7 -26.68 -22.70 -9.61
CA ILE A 7 -25.61 -23.19 -8.74
C ILE A 7 -24.25 -22.69 -9.28
N ASN A 8 -23.48 -22.01 -8.45
CA ASN A 8 -22.14 -21.56 -8.80
C ASN A 8 -21.10 -22.66 -8.63
N ALA A 9 -19.84 -22.39 -8.98
CA ALA A 9 -18.73 -23.35 -8.87
C ALA A 9 -18.42 -23.81 -7.43
N ALA A 10 -18.94 -23.11 -6.41
CA ALA A 10 -18.83 -23.49 -5.00
C ALA A 10 -20.04 -24.27 -4.50
N GLY A 11 -20.94 -24.72 -5.39
CA GLY A 11 -22.14 -25.49 -5.05
C GLY A 11 -23.25 -24.65 -4.36
N ARG A 12 -23.22 -23.31 -4.46
CA ARG A 12 -24.18 -22.42 -3.83
C ARG A 12 -25.16 -21.87 -4.84
N ALA A 13 -26.44 -21.80 -4.46
CA ALA A 13 -27.46 -21.11 -5.24
C ALA A 13 -27.19 -19.59 -5.22
N VAL A 14 -27.05 -19.01 -6.40
CA VAL A 14 -26.83 -17.57 -6.58
C VAL A 14 -27.84 -17.01 -7.59
N MET A 15 -28.20 -15.75 -7.44
CA MET A 15 -29.15 -15.09 -8.35
C MET A 15 -28.53 -14.96 -9.75
N THR A 16 -29.38 -15.12 -10.78
CA THR A 16 -28.98 -14.96 -12.19
C THR A 16 -29.14 -13.52 -12.68
N GLU A 17 -29.81 -12.69 -11.89
CA GLU A 17 -30.05 -11.29 -12.19
C GLU A 17 -29.92 -10.45 -10.92
N LEU A 18 -29.35 -9.26 -11.03
CA LEU A 18 -29.24 -8.28 -9.97
C LEU A 18 -29.56 -6.90 -10.52
N ASN A 19 -30.57 -6.24 -9.93
CA ASN A 19 -31.02 -4.90 -10.34
C ASN A 19 -31.31 -4.78 -11.85
N GLY A 20 -31.99 -5.78 -12.43
CA GLY A 20 -32.33 -5.81 -13.85
C GLY A 20 -31.16 -6.10 -14.79
N LYS A 21 -30.02 -6.48 -14.26
CA LYS A 21 -28.83 -6.85 -15.07
C LYS A 21 -28.49 -8.33 -14.86
N PRO A 22 -28.12 -9.07 -15.92
CA PRO A 22 -27.65 -10.44 -15.79
C PRO A 22 -26.45 -10.53 -14.84
N ALA A 23 -26.54 -11.42 -13.85
CA ALA A 23 -25.43 -11.74 -12.96
C ALA A 23 -24.73 -13.00 -13.48
N ILE A 24 -23.44 -12.90 -13.81
CA ILE A 24 -22.64 -14.05 -14.24
C ILE A 24 -22.09 -14.76 -13.01
N PRO A 25 -22.49 -16.00 -12.72
CA PRO A 25 -22.02 -16.72 -11.57
C PRO A 25 -20.50 -16.94 -11.64
N PHE A 26 -19.85 -16.81 -10.48
CA PHE A 26 -18.42 -17.12 -10.38
C PHE A 26 -18.16 -18.57 -10.78
N ARG A 27 -17.32 -18.78 -11.78
CA ARG A 27 -17.00 -20.09 -12.36
C ARG A 27 -15.73 -20.72 -11.78
N GLY A 28 -15.19 -20.15 -10.70
CA GLY A 28 -13.95 -20.58 -10.06
C GLY A 28 -12.71 -19.90 -10.68
N VAL A 29 -11.59 -19.99 -9.97
CA VAL A 29 -10.31 -19.39 -10.39
C VAL A 29 -9.56 -20.24 -11.43
N GLY A 30 -10.00 -21.46 -11.72
CA GLY A 30 -9.29 -22.40 -12.60
C GLY A 30 -9.13 -21.94 -14.07
N LYS A 31 -9.82 -20.87 -14.46
CA LYS A 31 -9.69 -20.25 -15.80
C LYS A 31 -9.04 -18.89 -15.75
N TYR A 32 -8.66 -18.40 -14.57
CA TYR A 32 -7.92 -17.16 -14.47
C TYR A 32 -6.57 -17.33 -15.14
N ARG A 33 -6.36 -16.57 -16.18
CA ARG A 33 -5.04 -16.41 -16.78
C ARG A 33 -4.57 -15.01 -16.42
N PRO A 34 -3.46 -14.89 -15.69
CA PRO A 34 -2.81 -13.58 -15.53
C PRO A 34 -2.65 -12.93 -16.91
N SER A 35 -2.71 -11.64 -16.99
CA SER A 35 -2.56 -10.86 -18.23
C SER A 35 -1.27 -11.18 -19.02
N GLY A 36 -0.38 -11.96 -18.44
CA GLY A 36 0.90 -12.36 -19.04
C GLY A 36 1.98 -11.29 -18.93
N ASN A 37 1.59 -10.08 -18.62
CA ASN A 37 2.51 -8.97 -18.50
C ASN A 37 2.94 -8.82 -17.04
N ARG A 38 4.13 -9.31 -16.74
CA ARG A 38 4.81 -9.06 -15.47
C ARG A 38 5.85 -7.98 -15.75
N TYR A 39 5.52 -6.75 -15.45
CA TYR A 39 6.39 -5.61 -15.68
C TYR A 39 7.16 -5.19 -14.42
N GLY A 40 7.05 -5.93 -13.34
CA GLY A 40 7.93 -5.72 -12.20
C GLY A 40 9.38 -5.75 -12.69
N PRO A 41 10.17 -4.69 -12.48
CA PRO A 41 11.58 -4.71 -12.82
C PRO A 41 12.26 -5.87 -12.10
N PRO A 42 13.35 -6.43 -12.65
CA PRO A 42 14.13 -7.40 -11.92
C PRO A 42 14.54 -6.78 -10.58
N ILE A 43 14.48 -7.58 -9.52
CA ILE A 43 14.89 -7.15 -8.18
C ILE A 43 16.31 -6.63 -8.29
N PRO A 44 16.58 -5.35 -7.95
CA PRO A 44 17.94 -4.85 -7.95
C PRO A 44 18.73 -5.71 -6.97
N SER A 45 19.87 -6.22 -7.40
CA SER A 45 20.77 -6.86 -6.47
C SER A 45 21.18 -5.82 -5.44
N CYS A 46 21.12 -6.17 -4.17
CA CYS A 46 21.46 -5.28 -3.06
C CYS A 46 22.99 -5.07 -3.03
N THR A 47 23.54 -4.42 -4.06
CA THR A 47 24.98 -4.27 -4.27
C THR A 47 25.54 -2.97 -3.70
N ASP A 48 24.68 -1.98 -3.46
CA ASP A 48 25.09 -0.68 -2.93
C ASP A 48 25.07 -0.70 -1.40
N PHE A 49 25.99 -1.48 -0.84
CA PHE A 49 26.29 -1.39 0.57
C PHE A 49 27.26 -0.21 0.80
N PRO A 50 27.04 0.60 1.86
CA PRO A 50 28.07 1.50 2.33
C PRO A 50 29.38 0.72 2.55
N PRO A 51 30.57 1.32 2.39
CA PRO A 51 31.84 0.63 2.53
C PRO A 51 32.03 -0.10 3.86
N ASP A 52 31.37 0.37 4.92
CA ASP A 52 31.34 -0.26 6.25
C ASP A 52 30.16 -1.27 6.40
N GLY A 53 29.34 -1.43 5.38
CA GLY A 53 28.16 -2.32 5.41
C GLY A 53 27.03 -1.86 6.31
N ASN A 54 27.11 -0.67 6.90
CA ASN A 54 26.14 -0.18 7.86
C ASN A 54 25.09 0.73 7.20
N LYS A 55 23.82 0.28 7.19
CA LYS A 55 22.66 1.02 6.69
C LYS A 55 21.85 1.72 7.79
N VAL A 56 22.26 1.61 9.04
CA VAL A 56 21.55 2.21 10.17
C VAL A 56 21.71 3.73 10.11
N VAL A 57 20.60 4.42 10.26
CA VAL A 57 20.54 5.88 10.42
C VAL A 57 19.86 6.22 11.72
N THR A 58 20.09 7.42 12.23
CA THR A 58 19.58 7.81 13.54
C THR A 58 18.21 8.47 13.50
N THR A 59 17.81 9.02 12.37
CA THR A 59 16.54 9.73 12.20
C THR A 59 15.81 9.27 10.96
N LEU A 60 14.48 9.41 11.00
CA LEU A 60 13.63 9.13 9.84
C LEU A 60 13.85 10.14 8.71
N GLU A 61 14.19 11.39 9.07
CA GLU A 61 14.55 12.42 8.10
C GLU A 61 15.79 12.04 7.30
N GLU A 62 16.86 11.59 7.98
CA GLU A 62 18.06 11.08 7.33
C GLU A 62 17.75 9.88 6.42
N ALA A 63 16.88 8.97 6.88
CA ALA A 63 16.45 7.83 6.06
C ALA A 63 15.76 8.28 4.77
N LEU A 64 14.84 9.22 4.85
CA LEU A 64 14.13 9.76 3.68
C LEU A 64 15.09 10.49 2.72
N LEU A 65 16.03 11.27 3.25
CA LEU A 65 17.07 11.92 2.44
C LEU A 65 17.97 10.91 1.71
N ARG A 66 18.41 9.86 2.39
CA ARG A 66 19.22 8.79 1.77
C ARG A 66 18.43 7.99 0.73
N CYS A 67 17.11 7.84 0.91
CA CYS A 67 16.24 7.26 -0.10
C CYS A 67 15.97 8.21 -1.28
N GLY A 68 16.49 9.44 -1.23
CA GLY A 68 16.36 10.41 -2.30
C GLY A 68 14.93 10.91 -2.49
N ILE A 69 14.19 11.10 -1.38
CA ILE A 69 12.80 11.58 -1.44
C ILE A 69 12.70 12.87 -2.25
N ARG A 70 11.73 12.93 -3.15
CA ARG A 70 11.43 14.09 -4.00
C ARG A 70 9.97 14.10 -4.43
N ASP A 71 9.56 15.20 -5.05
CA ASP A 71 8.21 15.39 -5.56
C ASP A 71 7.76 14.24 -6.48
N GLY A 72 6.48 13.89 -6.37
CA GLY A 72 5.83 12.88 -7.18
C GLY A 72 6.15 11.42 -6.83
N MET A 73 7.02 11.15 -5.87
CA MET A 73 7.35 9.79 -5.46
C MET A 73 6.19 9.06 -4.81
N THR A 74 6.14 7.75 -5.03
CA THR A 74 5.20 6.84 -4.37
C THR A 74 5.83 6.27 -3.10
N ILE A 75 5.18 6.54 -1.96
CA ILE A 75 5.56 6.01 -0.65
C ILE A 75 4.57 4.93 -0.24
N SER A 76 5.05 3.71 -0.11
CA SER A 76 4.29 2.59 0.41
C SER A 76 4.44 2.47 1.91
N THR A 77 3.32 2.29 2.61
CA THR A 77 3.29 2.02 4.05
C THR A 77 2.35 0.86 4.38
N HIS A 78 2.59 0.22 5.52
CA HIS A 78 1.76 -0.86 6.00
C HIS A 78 1.27 -0.58 7.43
N HIS A 79 0.06 -1.02 7.74
CA HIS A 79 -0.56 -0.87 9.05
C HIS A 79 -0.08 -1.92 10.05
N HIS A 80 1.21 -1.99 10.30
CA HIS A 80 1.81 -2.99 11.19
C HIS A 80 1.25 -2.96 12.61
N LEU A 81 0.99 -1.76 13.13
CA LEU A 81 0.46 -1.52 14.47
C LEU A 81 -1.03 -1.16 14.45
N ARG A 82 -1.72 -1.35 13.33
CA ARG A 82 -3.14 -1.02 13.13
C ARG A 82 -3.45 0.42 13.53
N ASP A 83 -4.43 0.64 14.42
CA ASP A 83 -4.84 1.98 14.87
C ASP A 83 -3.84 2.64 15.84
N GLY A 84 -2.68 2.06 16.03
CA GLY A 84 -1.54 2.63 16.75
C GLY A 84 -0.35 2.96 15.84
N ASP A 85 -0.49 2.80 14.52
CA ASP A 85 0.59 3.02 13.56
C ASP A 85 0.70 4.49 13.18
N LEU A 86 1.66 5.18 13.79
CA LEU A 86 1.93 6.60 13.55
C LEU A 86 3.05 6.86 12.54
N ILE A 87 3.64 5.81 11.94
CA ILE A 87 4.80 5.99 11.05
C ILE A 87 4.44 6.80 9.82
N SER A 88 3.26 6.57 9.22
CA SER A 88 2.79 7.34 8.08
C SER A 88 2.63 8.82 8.41
N ASN A 89 2.07 9.14 9.59
CA ASN A 89 1.90 10.52 10.06
C ASN A 89 3.26 11.22 10.13
N ARG A 90 4.26 10.54 10.68
CA ARG A 90 5.60 11.11 10.85
C ARG A 90 6.34 11.30 9.52
N ILE A 91 6.20 10.36 8.59
CA ILE A 91 6.80 10.46 7.26
C ILE A 91 6.27 11.70 6.52
N PHE A 92 4.95 11.89 6.48
CA PHE A 92 4.36 13.00 5.76
C PHE A 92 4.56 14.35 6.46
N GLU A 93 4.68 14.35 7.79
CA GLU A 93 5.12 15.52 8.53
C GLU A 93 6.52 15.96 8.09
N ILE A 94 7.47 15.04 8.07
CA ILE A 94 8.85 15.33 7.63
C ILE A 94 8.87 15.77 6.17
N ALA A 95 8.19 15.05 5.27
CA ALA A 95 8.12 15.40 3.86
C ALA A 95 7.56 16.80 3.64
N SER A 96 6.50 17.19 4.37
CA SER A 96 5.94 18.53 4.33
C SER A 96 6.92 19.61 4.79
N VAL A 97 7.64 19.36 5.89
CA VAL A 97 8.69 20.26 6.40
C VAL A 97 9.85 20.40 5.41
N MET A 98 10.22 19.32 4.74
CA MET A 98 11.24 19.32 3.68
C MET A 98 10.78 20.04 2.40
N GLY A 99 9.52 20.44 2.31
CA GLY A 99 8.95 21.08 1.13
C GLY A 99 8.62 20.14 -0.01
N VAL A 100 8.65 18.83 0.21
CA VAL A 100 8.29 17.82 -0.80
C VAL A 100 6.79 17.87 -1.09
N ARG A 101 6.40 17.73 -2.37
CA ARG A 101 5.02 17.87 -2.85
C ARG A 101 4.64 16.73 -3.80
N ASP A 102 3.34 16.62 -4.04
CA ASP A 102 2.75 15.71 -5.02
C ASP A 102 3.01 14.22 -4.77
N LEU A 103 3.31 13.85 -3.53
CA LEU A 103 3.55 12.46 -3.18
C LEU A 103 2.31 11.60 -3.43
N VAL A 104 2.56 10.34 -3.78
CA VAL A 104 1.54 9.29 -3.82
C VAL A 104 1.67 8.47 -2.54
N TRP A 105 0.64 8.48 -1.72
CA TRP A 105 0.57 7.57 -0.58
C TRP A 105 -0.08 6.26 -0.98
N PHE A 106 0.64 5.16 -0.79
CA PHE A 106 0.22 3.80 -1.15
C PHE A 106 0.12 2.90 0.10
N PRO A 107 -0.87 3.16 0.99
CA PRO A 107 -1.03 2.39 2.21
C PRO A 107 -1.68 1.04 1.93
N SER A 108 -1.32 0.01 2.70
CA SER A 108 -2.12 -1.22 2.73
C SER A 108 -3.50 -0.98 3.33
N ALA A 109 -3.58 -0.15 4.38
CA ALA A 109 -4.81 0.43 4.93
C ALA A 109 -4.48 1.65 5.79
N SER A 110 -5.43 2.59 5.90
CA SER A 110 -5.41 3.64 6.91
C SER A 110 -6.39 3.34 8.04
N PHE A 111 -6.15 3.94 9.20
CA PHE A 111 -6.96 3.78 10.42
C PHE A 111 -7.26 5.15 11.03
N PRO A 112 -8.12 5.26 12.06
CA PRO A 112 -8.41 6.54 12.71
C PRO A 112 -7.17 7.28 13.19
N CYS A 113 -6.13 6.59 13.67
CA CYS A 113 -4.86 7.21 14.06
C CYS A 113 -4.14 7.97 12.93
N ASN A 114 -4.51 7.73 11.67
CA ASN A 114 -3.93 8.44 10.52
C ASN A 114 -4.72 9.70 10.15
N GLU A 115 -5.72 10.11 10.92
CA GLU A 115 -6.46 11.38 10.69
C GLU A 115 -5.53 12.59 10.48
N PRO A 116 -4.40 12.75 11.22
CA PRO A 116 -3.48 13.85 11.00
C PRO A 116 -2.88 13.93 9.59
N VAL A 117 -2.95 12.86 8.80
CA VAL A 117 -2.46 12.84 7.41
C VAL A 117 -3.34 13.69 6.49
N ILE A 118 -4.60 13.96 6.87
CA ILE A 118 -5.54 14.75 6.07
C ILE A 118 -4.96 16.13 5.73
N LYS A 119 -4.27 16.77 6.67
CA LYS A 119 -3.65 18.08 6.42
C LYS A 119 -2.63 18.07 5.28
N TYR A 120 -1.96 16.92 5.05
CA TYR A 120 -0.98 16.77 3.97
C TYR A 120 -1.62 16.46 2.62
N LEU A 121 -2.88 16.00 2.63
CA LEU A 121 -3.72 15.94 1.44
C LEU A 121 -4.27 17.32 1.07
N GLU A 122 -4.51 18.17 2.07
CA GLU A 122 -5.02 19.53 1.89
C GLU A 122 -3.94 20.51 1.45
N ASP A 123 -2.71 20.36 1.97
CA ASP A 123 -1.59 21.26 1.68
C ASP A 123 -0.82 20.92 0.39
N GLY A 124 -1.11 19.75 -0.21
CA GLY A 124 -0.49 19.28 -1.45
C GLY A 124 0.82 18.51 -1.25
N THR A 125 1.20 18.17 -0.03
CA THR A 125 2.30 17.22 0.23
C THR A 125 1.96 15.86 -0.36
N ILE A 126 0.70 15.42 -0.20
CA ILE A 126 0.17 14.21 -0.82
C ILE A 126 -0.91 14.61 -1.82
N ASN A 127 -0.76 14.22 -3.06
CA ASN A 127 -1.72 14.49 -4.13
C ASN A 127 -2.58 13.27 -4.52
N ARG A 128 -2.11 12.06 -4.20
CA ARG A 128 -2.80 10.82 -4.55
C ARG A 128 -2.71 9.83 -3.39
N ILE A 129 -3.81 9.10 -3.17
CA ILE A 129 -3.85 7.97 -2.24
C ILE A 129 -4.41 6.74 -2.95
N GLU A 130 -3.72 5.61 -2.83
CA GLU A 130 -4.17 4.33 -3.39
C GLU A 130 -4.07 3.23 -2.35
N GLY A 131 -5.20 2.68 -1.96
CA GLY A 131 -5.24 1.62 -0.96
C GLY A 131 -6.58 1.52 -0.27
N SER A 132 -6.60 0.89 0.89
CA SER A 132 -7.80 0.82 1.73
C SER A 132 -7.85 2.03 2.66
N MET A 133 -8.91 2.84 2.53
CA MET A 133 -9.10 4.06 3.30
C MET A 133 -10.23 3.86 4.30
N ASN A 134 -9.90 3.85 5.59
CA ASN A 134 -10.86 3.64 6.67
C ASN A 134 -10.98 4.89 7.56
N GLY A 135 -12.09 4.99 8.29
CA GLY A 135 -12.32 6.03 9.26
C GLY A 135 -12.30 7.45 8.66
N PRO A 136 -11.60 8.41 9.31
CA PRO A 136 -11.56 9.80 8.88
C PRO A 136 -11.08 10.03 7.44
N LEU A 137 -10.05 9.30 6.98
CA LEU A 137 -9.57 9.40 5.62
C LEU A 137 -10.61 8.92 4.59
N GLY A 138 -11.27 7.80 4.86
CA GLY A 138 -12.34 7.32 3.99
C GLY A 138 -13.48 8.31 3.88
N ARG A 139 -13.84 8.97 5.00
CA ARG A 139 -14.86 10.03 5.02
C ARG A 139 -14.39 11.24 4.20
N PHE A 140 -13.19 11.75 4.45
CA PHE A 140 -12.60 12.89 3.74
C PHE A 140 -12.64 12.70 2.21
N VAL A 141 -12.26 11.51 1.75
CA VAL A 141 -12.29 11.16 0.32
C VAL A 141 -13.72 11.05 -0.21
N SER A 142 -14.62 10.39 0.54
CA SER A 142 -16.02 10.20 0.13
C SER A 142 -16.81 11.51 0.07
N GLU A 143 -16.42 12.49 0.85
CA GLU A 143 -16.98 13.86 0.83
C GLU A 143 -16.46 14.70 -0.34
N GLY A 144 -15.57 14.17 -1.18
CA GLY A 144 -15.00 14.87 -2.33
C GLY A 144 -14.02 15.99 -1.94
N ARG A 145 -13.46 15.95 -0.74
CA ARG A 145 -12.55 17.00 -0.22
C ARG A 145 -11.13 16.87 -0.74
N MET A 146 -10.79 15.72 -1.30
CA MET A 146 -9.46 15.49 -1.86
C MET A 146 -9.29 16.25 -3.17
N LYS A 147 -8.20 17.01 -3.31
CA LYS A 147 -7.86 17.74 -4.53
C LYS A 147 -7.38 16.82 -5.65
N GLY A 148 -6.63 15.79 -5.29
CA GLY A 148 -6.08 14.80 -6.21
C GLY A 148 -6.96 13.56 -6.34
N THR A 149 -6.34 12.44 -6.69
CA THR A 149 -7.05 11.18 -6.97
C THR A 149 -6.96 10.20 -5.81
N ALA A 150 -8.09 9.58 -5.47
CA ALA A 150 -8.14 8.44 -4.57
C ALA A 150 -8.54 7.18 -5.32
N VAL A 151 -7.79 6.11 -5.13
CA VAL A 151 -8.05 4.80 -5.73
C VAL A 151 -8.20 3.75 -4.63
N LEU A 152 -9.39 3.16 -4.53
CA LEU A 152 -9.59 2.04 -3.61
C LEU A 152 -8.99 0.77 -4.21
N ARG A 153 -8.10 0.14 -3.45
CA ARG A 153 -7.52 -1.15 -3.80
C ARG A 153 -7.70 -2.15 -2.66
N SER A 154 -8.08 -3.37 -3.01
CA SER A 154 -8.00 -4.49 -2.08
C SER A 154 -6.54 -4.88 -1.86
N HIS A 155 -6.26 -5.68 -0.82
CA HIS A 155 -4.91 -6.20 -0.58
C HIS A 155 -4.36 -6.97 -1.79
N GLY A 156 -5.16 -7.84 -2.40
CA GLY A 156 -4.76 -8.56 -3.62
C GLY A 156 -4.60 -7.63 -4.83
N GLY A 157 -5.53 -6.69 -5.02
CA GLY A 157 -5.46 -5.70 -6.11
C GLY A 157 -4.26 -4.76 -5.99
N ARG A 158 -3.79 -4.51 -4.76
CA ARG A 158 -2.57 -3.75 -4.52
C ARG A 158 -1.33 -4.47 -5.03
N VAL A 159 -1.17 -5.76 -4.68
CA VAL A 159 -0.07 -6.59 -5.17
C VAL A 159 -0.13 -6.73 -6.69
N GLN A 160 -1.32 -6.94 -7.24
CA GLN A 160 -1.51 -7.03 -8.68
C GLN A 160 -1.06 -5.76 -9.41
N ALA A 161 -1.43 -4.58 -8.91
CA ALA A 161 -1.04 -3.30 -9.50
C ALA A 161 0.48 -3.10 -9.55
N ILE A 162 1.20 -3.57 -8.51
CA ILE A 162 2.67 -3.55 -8.49
C ILE A 162 3.22 -4.52 -9.54
N GLN A 163 2.72 -5.76 -9.59
CA GLN A 163 3.18 -6.78 -10.53
C GLN A 163 2.92 -6.41 -11.99
N ASP A 164 1.80 -5.76 -12.25
CA ASP A 164 1.43 -5.33 -13.61
C ASP A 164 2.11 -4.00 -14.01
N GLY A 165 2.86 -3.39 -13.10
CA GLY A 165 3.56 -2.13 -13.35
C GLY A 165 2.65 -0.90 -13.41
N GLU A 166 1.39 -1.02 -12.96
CA GLU A 166 0.48 0.13 -12.83
C GLU A 166 0.93 1.10 -11.74
N VAL A 167 1.56 0.56 -10.70
CA VAL A 167 2.10 1.32 -9.58
C VAL A 167 3.57 0.96 -9.42
N LYS A 168 4.42 1.99 -9.46
CA LYS A 168 5.82 1.90 -9.09
C LYS A 168 5.98 2.46 -7.68
N ILE A 169 6.59 1.69 -6.79
CA ILE A 169 6.95 2.15 -5.45
C ILE A 169 8.37 2.70 -5.50
N ASP A 170 8.56 3.92 -5.01
CA ASP A 170 9.87 4.56 -4.94
C ASP A 170 10.48 4.40 -3.53
N ILE A 171 9.66 4.44 -2.49
CA ILE A 171 10.08 4.21 -1.11
C ILE A 171 9.11 3.23 -0.44
N ALA A 172 9.62 2.09 0.01
CA ALA A 172 8.87 1.11 0.77
C ALA A 172 9.22 1.21 2.26
N VAL A 173 8.21 1.41 3.10
CA VAL A 173 8.37 1.54 4.55
C VAL A 173 7.89 0.28 5.24
N LEU A 174 8.81 -0.38 5.93
CA LEU A 174 8.53 -1.57 6.73
C LEU A 174 8.83 -1.29 8.20
N VAL A 175 7.92 -1.73 9.07
CA VAL A 175 8.13 -1.73 10.52
C VAL A 175 8.39 -3.16 10.97
N ALA A 176 9.51 -3.40 11.58
CA ALA A 176 9.91 -4.71 12.09
C ALA A 176 10.41 -4.61 13.54
N PRO A 177 10.20 -5.67 14.36
CA PRO A 177 10.67 -5.69 15.76
C PRO A 177 12.19 -5.60 15.88
N SER A 178 12.90 -6.06 14.87
CA SER A 178 14.38 -6.00 14.83
C SER A 178 14.88 -5.99 13.40
N SER A 179 15.99 -5.33 13.20
CA SER A 179 16.78 -5.36 11.97
C SER A 179 18.27 -5.36 12.30
N ASP A 180 19.07 -5.80 11.34
CA ASP A 180 20.53 -5.67 11.42
C ASP A 180 21.05 -4.47 10.62
N SER A 181 22.35 -4.24 10.67
CA SER A 181 23.00 -3.13 9.96
C SER A 181 22.97 -3.29 8.43
N PHE A 182 22.70 -4.47 7.92
CA PHE A 182 22.60 -4.74 6.49
C PHE A 182 21.18 -4.48 5.94
N GLY A 183 20.22 -4.17 6.82
CA GLY A 183 18.82 -3.95 6.45
C GLY A 183 17.98 -5.22 6.38
N ASN A 184 18.49 -6.36 6.90
CA ASN A 184 17.65 -7.53 7.07
C ASN A 184 16.66 -7.30 8.22
N ALA A 185 15.39 -7.54 7.98
CA ALA A 185 14.31 -7.34 8.95
C ALA A 185 13.72 -8.68 9.42
N ARG A 186 13.39 -8.77 10.70
CA ARG A 186 12.83 -9.96 11.32
C ARG A 186 11.45 -9.66 11.90
N GLY A 187 10.44 -10.46 11.51
CA GLY A 187 9.05 -10.26 11.91
C GLY A 187 8.60 -11.07 13.13
N THR A 188 9.48 -11.83 13.78
CA THR A 188 9.12 -12.69 14.92
C THR A 188 9.25 -11.94 16.24
N GLY A 189 8.25 -12.11 17.11
CA GLY A 189 8.29 -11.58 18.49
C GLY A 189 7.70 -10.18 18.67
N GLY A 190 7.00 -9.63 17.67
CA GLY A 190 6.35 -8.32 17.77
C GLY A 190 4.97 -8.28 17.12
N ASN A 191 4.29 -7.15 17.22
CA ASN A 191 2.98 -6.90 16.62
C ASN A 191 3.02 -6.78 15.09
N SER A 192 4.21 -6.68 14.52
CA SER A 192 4.41 -6.82 13.08
C SER A 192 4.08 -8.26 12.70
N ALA A 193 2.81 -8.52 12.46
CA ALA A 193 2.34 -9.86 12.12
C ALA A 193 3.10 -10.39 10.90
N CYS A 194 3.55 -11.63 10.96
CA CYS A 194 4.29 -12.29 9.88
C CYS A 194 3.63 -12.15 8.52
N GLY A 195 2.31 -12.13 8.47
CA GLY A 195 1.54 -11.92 7.23
C GLY A 195 1.72 -10.52 6.64
N VAL A 196 1.76 -9.50 7.48
CA VAL A 196 1.97 -8.11 7.02
C VAL A 196 3.39 -7.91 6.53
N LEU A 197 4.38 -8.49 7.23
CA LEU A 197 5.78 -8.40 6.81
C LEU A 197 6.03 -9.09 5.46
N GLY A 198 5.46 -10.29 5.25
CA GLY A 198 5.56 -10.98 3.96
C GLY A 198 4.90 -10.21 2.83
N TYR A 199 3.83 -9.51 3.12
CA TYR A 199 3.13 -8.65 2.17
C TYR A 199 3.93 -7.37 1.86
N ALA A 200 4.50 -6.72 2.89
CA ALA A 200 5.34 -5.55 2.73
C ALA A 200 6.67 -5.84 2.02
N LYS A 201 7.18 -7.08 2.16
CA LYS A 201 8.36 -7.52 1.42
C LYS A 201 8.15 -7.44 -0.09
N ALA A 202 6.96 -7.73 -0.59
CA ALA A 202 6.66 -7.62 -2.00
C ALA A 202 6.87 -6.18 -2.50
N ASP A 203 6.47 -5.18 -1.73
CA ASP A 203 6.69 -3.78 -2.08
C ASP A 203 8.16 -3.43 -2.17
N ALA A 204 8.96 -3.86 -1.17
CA ALA A 204 10.39 -3.62 -1.15
C ALA A 204 11.16 -4.35 -2.26
N MET A 205 10.60 -5.44 -2.80
CA MET A 205 11.20 -6.17 -3.92
C MET A 205 11.00 -5.46 -5.26
N TYR A 206 10.02 -4.55 -5.34
CA TYR A 206 9.66 -3.84 -6.56
C TYR A 206 9.88 -2.32 -6.47
N ALA A 207 10.45 -1.84 -5.35
CA ALA A 207 10.80 -0.44 -5.13
C ALA A 207 12.21 -0.08 -5.74
#